data_9bb604cae7ffdf659cfdcb71de22262d
#
_entry.id   9bb604cae7ffdf659cfdcb71de22262d
#
_cell.length_a   1.000
_cell.length_b   1.000
_cell.length_c   1.000
_cell.angle_alpha   90.00
_cell.angle_beta   90.00
_cell.angle_gamma   90.00
#
_symmetry.space_group_name_H-M   'P 1'
#
loop_
_entity.id
_entity.type
_entity.pdbx_description
1 polymer ?
#
loop_
_entity_poly.entity_id
_entity_poly.type
_entity_poly.pdbx_seq_one_letter_code
_entity_poly.pdbx_strand_id
1 'polypeptide(L)'
;MYAPERRHQILDALTGSGRVTVTDLAAQFEVATETIRRDLDQLADRGLLARVHGGAVTRHPGEVEPDLEARRITNIDAKRRLALAAARLLPADPHAAVLLDAGTTTGELLPHLDGRRGPVITNAPAIAQGALRHTDLAVHVLPGRVRPATEAAVGATTVDAIRLLHPEIAFLGCNGLGPEGFTTPDPDEAAVKTAMVRSAERRVVLADSSKFGVTRLVTFAALAEVDVLVTDAPPAPELHALLLEAGVEVICA
;
A
#
# COMPACT_ATOMS: atom_id res chain seq x y z
N MET A 1 25.43 -8.08 11.66
CA MET A 1 24.15 -7.70 10.97
C MET A 1 24.26 -6.28 10.46
N TYR A 2 23.82 -6.04 9.21
CA TYR A 2 23.82 -4.68 8.61
C TYR A 2 22.67 -3.83 9.14
N ALA A 3 22.87 -2.50 9.20
CA ALA A 3 21.88 -1.59 9.80
C ALA A 3 20.48 -1.62 9.12
N PRO A 4 20.34 -1.71 7.77
CA PRO A 4 19.02 -1.82 7.14
C PRO A 4 18.27 -3.10 7.53
N GLU A 5 18.96 -4.23 7.58
CA GLU A 5 18.41 -5.53 7.96
C GLU A 5 17.97 -5.53 9.43
N ARG A 6 18.80 -4.99 10.32
CA ARG A 6 18.47 -4.86 11.74
C ARG A 6 17.23 -3.99 11.98
N ARG A 7 17.13 -2.86 11.26
CA ARG A 7 15.95 -1.98 11.36
C ARG A 7 14.68 -2.66 10.86
N HIS A 8 14.77 -3.50 9.85
CA HIS A 8 13.65 -4.31 9.40
C HIS A 8 13.17 -5.27 10.51
N GLN A 9 14.08 -6.01 11.13
CA GLN A 9 13.75 -6.93 12.21
C GLN A 9 13.22 -6.22 13.47
N ILE A 10 13.66 -4.97 13.73
CA ILE A 10 13.07 -4.14 14.80
C ILE A 10 11.59 -3.85 14.52
N LEU A 11 11.24 -3.53 13.28
CA LEU A 11 9.85 -3.27 12.89
C LEU A 11 8.98 -4.53 12.96
N ASP A 12 9.52 -5.68 12.55
CA ASP A 12 8.82 -6.96 12.67
C ASP A 12 8.54 -7.32 14.14
N ALA A 13 9.55 -7.18 15.01
CA ALA A 13 9.39 -7.38 16.45
C ALA A 13 8.36 -6.43 17.06
N LEU A 14 8.35 -5.18 16.61
CA LEU A 14 7.41 -4.16 17.07
C LEU A 14 5.98 -4.47 16.60
N THR A 15 5.80 -4.97 15.37
CA THR A 15 4.50 -5.35 14.83
C THR A 15 3.90 -6.53 15.61
N GLY A 16 4.71 -7.51 16.00
CA GLY A 16 4.26 -8.67 16.75
C GLY A 16 3.96 -8.42 18.23
N SER A 17 4.69 -7.49 18.88
CA SER A 17 4.62 -7.27 20.33
C SER A 17 3.99 -5.93 20.74
N GLY A 18 3.81 -5.00 19.80
CA GLY A 18 3.34 -3.63 20.06
C GLY A 18 4.35 -2.73 20.76
N ARG A 19 5.39 -3.31 21.36
CA ARG A 19 6.44 -2.62 22.12
C ARG A 19 7.77 -3.36 22.04
N VAL A 20 8.89 -2.60 21.97
CA VAL A 20 10.25 -3.14 22.07
C VAL A 20 11.07 -2.32 23.03
N THR A 21 12.06 -2.96 23.69
CA THR A 21 13.01 -2.26 24.55
C THR A 21 14.40 -2.21 23.92
N VAL A 22 15.17 -1.15 24.24
CA VAL A 22 16.55 -1.02 23.78
C VAL A 22 17.41 -2.19 24.28
N THR A 23 17.17 -2.64 25.50
CA THR A 23 17.96 -3.71 26.14
C THR A 23 17.73 -5.05 25.46
N ASP A 24 16.47 -5.42 25.21
CA ASP A 24 16.12 -6.70 24.59
C ASP A 24 16.64 -6.77 23.14
N LEU A 25 16.44 -5.67 22.38
CA LEU A 25 16.94 -5.58 21.00
C LEU A 25 18.48 -5.61 20.95
N ALA A 26 19.16 -4.95 21.88
CA ALA A 26 20.63 -4.96 21.95
C ALA A 26 21.17 -6.37 22.22
N ALA A 27 20.50 -7.12 23.11
CA ALA A 27 20.83 -8.51 23.41
C ALA A 27 20.50 -9.42 22.22
N GLN A 28 19.33 -9.28 21.58
CA GLN A 28 18.89 -10.08 20.46
C GLN A 28 19.81 -9.93 19.23
N PHE A 29 20.28 -8.71 18.95
CA PHE A 29 21.11 -8.41 17.78
C PHE A 29 22.60 -8.41 18.07
N GLU A 30 23.00 -8.63 19.30
CA GLU A 30 24.40 -8.62 19.77
C GLU A 30 25.13 -7.31 19.40
N VAL A 31 24.48 -6.17 19.66
CA VAL A 31 25.01 -4.83 19.39
C VAL A 31 24.92 -3.93 20.64
N ALA A 32 25.70 -2.84 20.66
CA ALA A 32 25.62 -1.87 21.72
C ALA A 32 24.23 -1.20 21.78
N THR A 33 23.74 -0.91 22.99
CA THR A 33 22.47 -0.22 23.21
C THR A 33 22.39 1.13 22.47
N GLU A 34 23.51 1.81 22.30
CA GLU A 34 23.60 3.07 21.56
C GLU A 34 23.33 2.87 20.07
N THR A 35 23.72 1.74 19.50
CA THR A 35 23.39 1.38 18.11
C THR A 35 21.87 1.22 17.94
N ILE A 36 21.22 0.53 18.90
CA ILE A 36 19.75 0.39 18.89
C ILE A 36 19.07 1.73 19.08
N ARG A 37 19.57 2.60 19.99
CA ARG A 37 19.00 3.95 20.13
C ARG A 37 19.00 4.71 18.81
N ARG A 38 20.13 4.72 18.09
CA ARG A 38 20.24 5.38 16.78
C ARG A 38 19.33 4.77 15.74
N ASP A 39 19.20 3.44 15.70
CA ASP A 39 18.25 2.78 14.80
C ASP A 39 16.81 3.16 15.13
N LEU A 40 16.41 3.15 16.40
CA LEU A 40 15.08 3.56 16.84
C LEU A 40 14.83 5.06 16.57
N ASP A 41 15.82 5.94 16.74
CA ASP A 41 15.68 7.36 16.45
C ASP A 41 15.47 7.57 14.93
N GLN A 42 16.24 6.90 14.07
CA GLN A 42 16.04 6.96 12.61
C GLN A 42 14.66 6.41 12.18
N LEU A 43 14.18 5.36 12.83
CA LEU A 43 12.84 4.83 12.56
C LEU A 43 11.74 5.78 13.08
N ALA A 44 11.96 6.45 14.19
CA ALA A 44 11.04 7.45 14.72
C ALA A 44 10.96 8.71 13.84
N ASP A 45 12.11 9.20 13.35
CA ASP A 45 12.19 10.34 12.42
C ASP A 45 11.44 10.06 11.11
N ARG A 46 11.42 8.79 10.69
CA ARG A 46 10.64 8.30 9.54
C ARG A 46 9.17 8.00 9.86
N GLY A 47 8.73 8.23 11.08
CA GLY A 47 7.34 8.00 11.49
C GLY A 47 6.92 6.54 11.68
N LEU A 48 7.87 5.58 11.71
CA LEU A 48 7.61 4.14 11.77
C LEU A 48 7.27 3.62 13.15
N LEU A 49 7.69 4.35 14.19
CA LEU A 49 7.46 4.02 15.59
C LEU A 49 7.42 5.28 16.46
N ALA A 50 6.89 5.18 17.66
CA ALA A 50 6.98 6.23 18.68
C ALA A 50 8.04 5.87 19.72
N ARG A 51 8.97 6.83 20.01
CA ARG A 51 9.96 6.68 21.08
C ARG A 51 9.28 6.76 22.43
N VAL A 52 9.65 5.85 23.32
CA VAL A 52 9.29 5.89 24.74
C VAL A 52 10.56 5.73 25.57
N HIS A 53 10.45 5.97 26.89
CA HIS A 53 11.60 5.79 27.78
C HIS A 53 12.09 4.33 27.74
N GLY A 54 13.34 4.13 27.33
CA GLY A 54 13.98 2.82 27.24
C GLY A 54 13.59 1.95 26.03
N GLY A 55 12.81 2.46 25.05
CA GLY A 55 12.40 1.66 23.91
C GLY A 55 11.57 2.39 22.86
N ALA A 56 10.70 1.64 22.21
CA ALA A 56 9.74 2.15 21.26
C ALA A 56 8.42 1.36 21.33
N VAL A 57 7.34 2.00 20.90
CA VAL A 57 6.01 1.39 20.76
C VAL A 57 5.51 1.60 19.32
N THR A 58 4.57 0.75 18.91
CA THR A 58 3.83 1.01 17.68
C THR A 58 3.15 2.38 17.79
N ARG A 59 3.24 3.18 16.75
CA ARG A 59 2.41 4.39 16.68
C ARG A 59 0.95 3.99 16.55
N HIS A 60 0.09 4.70 17.24
CA HIS A 60 -1.34 4.53 17.01
C HIS A 60 -1.66 4.83 15.55
N PRO A 61 -2.49 4.00 14.92
CA PRO A 61 -2.95 4.28 13.58
C PRO A 61 -3.64 5.65 13.53
N GLY A 62 -2.95 6.67 13.03
CA GLY A 62 -3.52 8.03 12.91
C GLY A 62 -2.56 9.20 13.17
N GLU A 63 -1.43 9.00 13.88
CA GLU A 63 -0.60 10.13 14.30
C GLU A 63 0.31 10.72 13.20
N VAL A 64 0.87 9.92 12.32
CA VAL A 64 1.63 10.39 11.14
C VAL A 64 1.62 9.30 10.08
N GLU A 65 1.40 9.66 8.84
CA GLU A 65 1.57 8.74 7.71
C GLU A 65 3.06 8.45 7.50
N PRO A 66 3.50 7.16 7.51
CA PRO A 66 4.88 6.82 7.22
C PRO A 66 5.26 7.26 5.81
N ASP A 67 6.50 7.71 5.61
CA ASP A 67 7.00 8.05 4.29
C ASP A 67 7.02 6.84 3.34
N LEU A 68 7.16 7.11 2.04
CA LEU A 68 7.09 6.06 1.02
C LEU A 68 8.22 5.03 1.19
N GLU A 69 9.42 5.46 1.57
CA GLU A 69 10.58 4.57 1.75
C GLU A 69 10.37 3.60 2.91
N ALA A 70 9.86 4.12 4.01
CA ALA A 70 9.46 3.34 5.17
C ALA A 70 8.36 2.32 4.83
N ARG A 71 7.37 2.75 4.06
CA ARG A 71 6.29 1.87 3.57
C ARG A 71 6.81 0.79 2.60
N ARG A 72 7.86 1.04 1.82
CA ARG A 72 8.45 0.04 0.91
C ARG A 72 9.00 -1.17 1.66
N ILE A 73 9.64 -0.98 2.79
CA ILE A 73 10.27 -2.05 3.57
C ILE A 73 9.31 -2.75 4.55
N THR A 74 8.24 -2.07 4.97
CA THR A 74 7.26 -2.65 5.91
C THR A 74 6.42 -3.71 5.20
N ASN A 75 6.32 -4.92 5.77
CA ASN A 75 5.52 -6.04 5.27
C ASN A 75 5.85 -6.41 3.81
N ILE A 76 7.11 -6.29 3.38
CA ILE A 76 7.51 -6.48 1.97
C ILE A 76 7.15 -7.86 1.43
N ASP A 77 7.31 -8.92 2.24
CA ASP A 77 7.00 -10.29 1.80
C ASP A 77 5.49 -10.49 1.64
N ALA A 78 4.66 -9.91 2.51
CA ALA A 78 3.21 -9.90 2.33
C ALA A 78 2.85 -9.18 1.03
N LYS A 79 3.39 -7.98 0.76
CA LYS A 79 3.14 -7.23 -0.47
C LYS A 79 3.49 -8.00 -1.73
N ARG A 80 4.61 -8.72 -1.73
CA ARG A 80 5.02 -9.57 -2.85
C ARG A 80 4.04 -10.72 -3.08
N ARG A 81 3.56 -11.37 -2.01
CA ARG A 81 2.52 -12.41 -2.13
C ARG A 81 1.22 -11.82 -2.68
N LEU A 82 0.79 -10.66 -2.17
CA LEU A 82 -0.40 -9.96 -2.68
C LEU A 82 -0.25 -9.65 -4.16
N ALA A 83 0.88 -9.11 -4.59
CA ALA A 83 1.14 -8.79 -5.99
C ALA A 83 1.12 -10.04 -6.89
N LEU A 84 1.72 -11.14 -6.44
CA LEU A 84 1.68 -12.41 -7.16
C LEU A 84 0.25 -12.96 -7.31
N ALA A 85 -0.58 -12.86 -6.27
CA ALA A 85 -1.98 -13.24 -6.34
C ALA A 85 -2.79 -12.31 -7.24
N ALA A 86 -2.58 -11.00 -7.12
CA ALA A 86 -3.24 -9.98 -7.93
C ALA A 86 -2.85 -10.07 -9.41
N ALA A 87 -1.64 -10.52 -9.75
CA ALA A 87 -1.20 -10.72 -11.12
C ALA A 87 -2.06 -11.73 -11.88
N ARG A 88 -2.69 -12.69 -11.20
CA ARG A 88 -3.62 -13.66 -11.78
C ARG A 88 -4.95 -13.03 -12.22
N LEU A 89 -5.23 -11.82 -11.75
CA LEU A 89 -6.42 -11.04 -12.10
C LEU A 89 -6.20 -10.13 -13.30
N LEU A 90 -4.97 -10.03 -13.80
CA LEU A 90 -4.68 -9.26 -15.02
C LEU A 90 -5.51 -9.79 -16.17
N PRO A 91 -6.09 -8.91 -17.00
CA PRO A 91 -6.88 -9.31 -18.16
C PRO A 91 -6.11 -10.26 -19.08
N ALA A 92 -6.79 -11.27 -19.63
CA ALA A 92 -6.19 -12.21 -20.56
C ALA A 92 -5.71 -11.54 -21.87
N ASP A 93 -6.40 -10.47 -22.29
CA ASP A 93 -5.94 -9.62 -23.39
C ASP A 93 -4.69 -8.84 -22.97
N PRO A 94 -3.53 -9.06 -23.59
CA PRO A 94 -2.31 -8.32 -23.27
C PRO A 94 -2.39 -6.83 -23.64
N HIS A 95 -3.37 -6.42 -24.43
CA HIS A 95 -3.59 -5.03 -24.85
C HIS A 95 -4.53 -4.26 -23.91
N ALA A 96 -5.18 -4.92 -22.98
CA ALA A 96 -6.07 -4.27 -22.02
C ALA A 96 -5.33 -3.24 -21.15
N ALA A 97 -5.98 -2.12 -20.87
CA ALA A 97 -5.44 -1.04 -20.06
C ALA A 97 -5.46 -1.42 -18.56
N VAL A 98 -4.34 -1.20 -17.90
CA VAL A 98 -4.15 -1.45 -16.46
C VAL A 98 -3.86 -0.13 -15.76
N LEU A 99 -4.67 0.20 -14.74
CA LEU A 99 -4.43 1.34 -13.88
C LEU A 99 -3.80 0.88 -12.56
N LEU A 100 -2.67 1.47 -12.21
CA LEU A 100 -1.94 1.23 -10.96
C LEU A 100 -1.93 2.49 -10.10
N ASP A 101 -2.57 2.42 -8.95
CA ASP A 101 -2.54 3.48 -7.93
C ASP A 101 -1.14 3.63 -7.32
N ALA A 102 -0.83 4.82 -6.83
CA ALA A 102 0.39 5.09 -6.10
C ALA A 102 0.41 4.30 -4.78
N GLY A 103 1.29 3.32 -4.70
CA GLY A 103 1.40 2.50 -3.51
C GLY A 103 2.60 1.56 -3.57
N THR A 104 3.13 1.22 -2.39
CA THR A 104 4.24 0.26 -2.31
C THR A 104 3.79 -1.17 -2.60
N THR A 105 2.51 -1.49 -2.35
CA THR A 105 1.95 -2.82 -2.66
C THR A 105 1.63 -2.95 -4.15
N THR A 106 1.03 -1.92 -4.74
CA THR A 106 0.73 -1.87 -6.18
C THR A 106 1.99 -1.85 -7.04
N GLY A 107 3.07 -1.22 -6.53
CA GLY A 107 4.38 -1.23 -7.18
C GLY A 107 5.00 -2.62 -7.31
N GLU A 108 4.68 -3.57 -6.42
CA GLU A 108 5.15 -4.95 -6.50
C GLU A 108 4.49 -5.74 -7.66
N LEU A 109 3.46 -5.18 -8.33
CA LEU A 109 2.91 -5.77 -9.56
C LEU A 109 3.82 -5.59 -10.79
N LEU A 110 4.74 -4.63 -10.78
CA LEU A 110 5.59 -4.34 -11.95
C LEU A 110 6.33 -5.56 -12.52
N PRO A 111 6.94 -6.46 -11.71
CA PRO A 111 7.57 -7.66 -12.24
C PRO A 111 6.64 -8.64 -12.93
N HIS A 112 5.33 -8.49 -12.74
CA HIS A 112 4.30 -9.37 -13.30
C HIS A 112 3.62 -8.81 -14.56
N LEU A 113 4.09 -7.67 -15.07
CA LEU A 113 3.56 -7.05 -16.28
C LEU A 113 4.27 -7.52 -17.56
N ASP A 114 5.24 -8.43 -17.45
CA ASP A 114 5.97 -8.96 -18.59
C ASP A 114 5.02 -9.58 -19.63
N GLY A 115 5.27 -9.29 -20.91
CA GLY A 115 4.44 -9.77 -22.02
C GLY A 115 3.17 -8.97 -22.29
N ARG A 116 2.82 -7.99 -21.45
CA ARG A 116 1.74 -7.05 -21.75
C ARG A 116 2.19 -6.00 -22.75
N ARG A 117 1.22 -5.48 -23.52
CA ARG A 117 1.44 -4.48 -24.59
C ARG A 117 0.47 -3.30 -24.51
N GLY A 118 -0.55 -3.40 -23.66
CA GLY A 118 -1.52 -2.35 -23.40
C GLY A 118 -0.99 -1.23 -22.51
N PRO A 119 -1.75 -0.15 -22.37
CA PRO A 119 -1.37 0.99 -21.56
C PRO A 119 -1.31 0.63 -20.07
N VAL A 120 -0.23 1.03 -19.42
CA VAL A 120 -0.13 1.11 -17.94
C VAL A 120 -0.30 2.56 -17.55
N ILE A 121 -1.34 2.83 -16.78
CA ILE A 121 -1.71 4.17 -16.32
C ILE A 121 -1.41 4.27 -14.84
N THR A 122 -0.76 5.33 -14.40
CA THR A 122 -0.46 5.52 -12.98
C THR A 122 -0.34 6.99 -12.61
N ASN A 123 -0.71 7.31 -11.36
CA ASN A 123 -0.42 8.62 -10.75
C ASN A 123 0.89 8.63 -9.95
N ALA A 124 1.69 7.55 -10.02
CA ALA A 124 2.97 7.43 -9.30
C ALA A 124 4.16 7.51 -10.25
N PRO A 125 4.99 8.56 -10.22
CA PRO A 125 6.22 8.66 -11.00
C PRO A 125 7.16 7.46 -10.84
N ALA A 126 7.27 6.92 -9.61
CA ALA A 126 8.12 5.76 -9.33
C ALA A 126 7.61 4.47 -10.02
N ILE A 127 6.28 4.26 -10.06
CA ILE A 127 5.66 3.14 -10.78
C ILE A 127 5.85 3.32 -12.28
N ALA A 128 5.65 4.52 -12.80
CA ALA A 128 5.88 4.82 -14.21
C ALA A 128 7.33 4.54 -14.62
N GLN A 129 8.29 4.99 -13.82
CA GLN A 129 9.71 4.70 -14.06
C GLN A 129 10.03 3.20 -14.03
N GLY A 130 9.40 2.47 -13.11
CA GLY A 130 9.50 1.01 -13.05
C GLY A 130 8.94 0.33 -14.28
N ALA A 131 7.74 0.73 -14.73
CA ALA A 131 7.06 0.18 -15.90
C ALA A 131 7.82 0.41 -17.22
N LEU A 132 8.54 1.53 -17.36
CA LEU A 132 9.40 1.83 -18.52
C LEU A 132 10.56 0.83 -18.73
N ARG A 133 10.83 -0.03 -17.77
CA ARG A 133 11.80 -1.13 -17.95
C ARG A 133 11.23 -2.29 -18.78
N HIS A 134 9.93 -2.33 -18.96
CA HIS A 134 9.21 -3.28 -19.81
C HIS A 134 9.01 -2.62 -21.18
N THR A 135 9.79 -3.02 -22.16
CA THR A 135 9.95 -2.31 -23.46
C THR A 135 8.69 -2.22 -24.30
N ASP A 136 7.71 -3.08 -24.07
CA ASP A 136 6.48 -3.17 -24.89
C ASP A 136 5.28 -2.43 -24.27
N LEU A 137 5.44 -1.76 -23.09
CA LEU A 137 4.36 -1.07 -22.41
C LEU A 137 4.25 0.41 -22.83
N ALA A 138 3.04 0.84 -23.14
CA ALA A 138 2.72 2.26 -23.22
C ALA A 138 2.45 2.79 -21.80
N VAL A 139 3.34 3.61 -21.26
CA VAL A 139 3.22 4.13 -19.91
C VAL A 139 2.62 5.53 -19.92
N HIS A 140 1.48 5.70 -19.26
CA HIS A 140 0.78 6.98 -19.10
C HIS A 140 0.92 7.46 -17.66
N VAL A 141 1.56 8.60 -17.46
CA VAL A 141 1.65 9.26 -16.14
C VAL A 141 0.52 10.27 -16.02
N LEU A 142 -0.29 10.14 -14.98
CA LEU A 142 -1.37 11.09 -14.72
C LEU A 142 -0.78 12.44 -14.25
N PRO A 143 -1.34 13.54 -14.72
CA PRO A 143 -0.89 14.89 -14.34
C PRO A 143 -1.28 15.20 -12.89
N GLY A 144 -0.65 16.17 -12.26
CA GLY A 144 -1.06 16.68 -10.96
C GLY A 144 0.09 17.19 -10.11
N ARG A 145 -0.26 17.66 -8.91
CA ARG A 145 0.71 18.02 -7.86
C ARG A 145 1.22 16.75 -7.18
N VAL A 146 2.52 16.57 -7.14
CA VAL A 146 3.10 15.41 -6.43
C VAL A 146 3.08 15.66 -4.92
N ARG A 147 2.44 14.77 -4.17
CA ARG A 147 2.39 14.78 -2.70
C ARG A 147 3.68 14.18 -2.14
N PRO A 148 4.44 14.90 -1.27
CA PRO A 148 5.74 14.41 -0.80
C PRO A 148 5.68 13.09 -0.01
N ALA A 149 4.62 12.86 0.80
CA ALA A 149 4.52 11.66 1.65
C ALA A 149 4.34 10.35 0.88
N THR A 150 3.77 10.40 -0.32
CA THR A 150 3.43 9.20 -1.11
C THR A 150 4.02 9.23 -2.52
N GLU A 151 4.61 10.36 -2.92
CA GLU A 151 5.09 10.63 -4.28
C GLU A 151 4.00 10.42 -5.34
N ALA A 152 2.74 10.56 -4.95
CA ALA A 152 1.59 10.42 -5.83
C ALA A 152 1.18 11.76 -6.42
N ALA A 153 0.84 11.80 -7.69
CA ALA A 153 0.14 12.93 -8.30
C ALA A 153 -1.30 12.99 -7.77
N VAL A 154 -1.72 14.16 -7.28
CA VAL A 154 -3.02 14.42 -6.66
C VAL A 154 -3.60 15.76 -7.12
N GLY A 155 -4.86 15.99 -6.78
CA GLY A 155 -5.58 17.24 -7.05
C GLY A 155 -6.56 17.13 -8.22
N ALA A 156 -7.27 18.24 -8.48
CA ALA A 156 -8.35 18.27 -9.46
C ALA A 156 -7.91 17.84 -10.87
N THR A 157 -6.71 18.27 -11.30
CA THR A 157 -6.17 17.90 -12.62
C THR A 157 -5.98 16.40 -12.78
N THR A 158 -5.54 15.70 -11.71
CA THR A 158 -5.42 14.23 -11.70
C THR A 158 -6.78 13.58 -11.80
N VAL A 159 -7.73 14.02 -10.97
CA VAL A 159 -9.11 13.52 -10.95
C VAL A 159 -9.79 13.68 -12.32
N ASP A 160 -9.67 14.85 -12.92
CA ASP A 160 -10.29 15.14 -14.23
C ASP A 160 -9.66 14.30 -15.35
N ALA A 161 -8.33 14.07 -15.30
CA ALA A 161 -7.67 13.18 -16.24
C ALA A 161 -8.17 11.73 -16.12
N ILE A 162 -8.34 11.22 -14.88
CA ILE A 162 -8.84 9.86 -14.64
C ILE A 162 -10.27 9.68 -15.14
N ARG A 163 -11.14 10.67 -14.97
CA ARG A 163 -12.55 10.61 -15.39
C ARG A 163 -12.75 10.39 -16.89
N LEU A 164 -11.74 10.67 -17.70
CA LEU A 164 -11.76 10.46 -19.15
C LEU A 164 -11.25 9.06 -19.55
N LEU A 165 -10.84 8.24 -18.60
CA LEU A 165 -10.23 6.94 -18.82
C LEU A 165 -11.21 5.82 -18.46
N HIS A 166 -11.09 4.70 -19.17
CA HIS A 166 -11.88 3.48 -18.95
C HIS A 166 -10.94 2.27 -18.95
N PRO A 167 -10.08 2.12 -17.90
CA PRO A 167 -9.22 0.94 -17.82
C PRO A 167 -10.03 -0.31 -17.49
N GLU A 168 -9.67 -1.43 -18.06
CA GLU A 168 -10.32 -2.72 -17.81
C GLU A 168 -10.11 -3.18 -16.37
N ILE A 169 -9.00 -2.78 -15.74
CA ILE A 169 -8.72 -3.10 -14.35
C ILE A 169 -7.94 -1.99 -13.66
N ALA A 170 -8.32 -1.72 -12.41
CA ALA A 170 -7.54 -0.87 -11.51
C ALA A 170 -7.08 -1.66 -10.29
N PHE A 171 -5.80 -1.53 -9.96
CA PHE A 171 -5.23 -2.02 -8.71
C PHE A 171 -4.94 -0.85 -7.77
N LEU A 172 -5.56 -0.88 -6.61
CA LEU A 172 -5.47 0.18 -5.61
C LEU A 172 -4.87 -0.35 -4.30
N GLY A 173 -4.17 0.52 -3.58
CA GLY A 173 -3.85 0.30 -2.18
C GLY A 173 -4.80 1.04 -1.26
N CYS A 174 -4.83 0.67 0.03
CA CYS A 174 -5.52 1.44 1.08
C CYS A 174 -4.63 1.59 2.32
N ASN A 175 -5.03 2.54 3.19
CA ASN A 175 -4.38 2.74 4.49
C ASN A 175 -5.20 2.18 5.64
N GLY A 176 -6.45 1.80 5.38
CA GLY A 176 -7.35 1.16 6.32
C GLY A 176 -8.54 0.54 5.63
N LEU A 177 -9.09 -0.52 6.24
CA LEU A 177 -10.28 -1.25 5.82
C LEU A 177 -11.14 -1.57 7.06
N GLY A 178 -12.36 -1.11 7.04
CA GLY A 178 -13.36 -1.33 8.08
C GLY A 178 -14.78 -1.43 7.54
N PRO A 179 -15.77 -1.45 8.41
CA PRO A 179 -17.19 -1.53 8.00
C PRO A 179 -17.62 -0.40 7.05
N GLU A 180 -17.01 0.79 7.21
CA GLU A 180 -17.30 1.98 6.39
C GLU A 180 -16.63 1.95 5.00
N GLY A 181 -15.82 0.91 4.71
CA GLY A 181 -15.11 0.77 3.45
C GLY A 181 -13.60 0.96 3.54
N PHE A 182 -13.02 1.35 2.41
CA PHE A 182 -11.59 1.54 2.22
C PHE A 182 -11.20 3.00 2.45
N THR A 183 -10.19 3.23 3.30
CA THR A 183 -9.85 4.57 3.80
C THR A 183 -8.40 4.96 3.54
N THR A 184 -8.16 6.29 3.47
CA THR A 184 -6.85 6.94 3.33
C THR A 184 -6.79 8.19 4.20
N PRO A 185 -5.59 8.63 4.67
CA PRO A 185 -5.50 9.80 5.55
C PRO A 185 -5.64 11.14 4.83
N ASP A 186 -5.46 11.20 3.52
CA ASP A 186 -5.38 12.46 2.77
C ASP A 186 -6.60 12.64 1.84
N PRO A 187 -7.30 13.79 1.91
CA PRO A 187 -8.47 14.05 1.06
C PRO A 187 -8.18 14.13 -0.43
N ASP A 188 -7.02 14.66 -0.83
CA ASP A 188 -6.64 14.74 -2.24
C ASP A 188 -6.36 13.34 -2.80
N GLU A 189 -5.72 12.47 -2.01
CA GLU A 189 -5.55 11.05 -2.39
C GLU A 189 -6.89 10.31 -2.44
N ALA A 190 -7.77 10.56 -1.48
CA ALA A 190 -9.10 9.96 -1.48
C ALA A 190 -9.86 10.32 -2.76
N ALA A 191 -9.84 11.59 -3.18
CA ALA A 191 -10.48 12.03 -4.41
C ALA A 191 -9.94 11.33 -5.65
N VAL A 192 -8.61 11.15 -5.74
CA VAL A 192 -7.95 10.41 -6.84
C VAL A 192 -8.35 8.94 -6.82
N LYS A 193 -8.28 8.27 -5.67
CA LYS A 193 -8.66 6.86 -5.52
C LYS A 193 -10.14 6.63 -5.85
N THR A 194 -11.02 7.52 -5.40
CA THR A 194 -12.45 7.49 -5.76
C THR A 194 -12.65 7.60 -7.28
N ALA A 195 -11.91 8.49 -7.95
CA ALA A 195 -11.97 8.59 -9.40
C ALA A 195 -11.47 7.32 -10.10
N MET A 196 -10.39 6.70 -9.60
CA MET A 196 -9.86 5.42 -10.11
C MET A 196 -10.89 4.28 -9.96
N VAL A 197 -11.52 4.15 -8.78
CA VAL A 197 -12.57 3.16 -8.51
C VAL A 197 -13.72 3.31 -9.49
N ARG A 198 -14.14 4.54 -9.79
CA ARG A 198 -15.27 4.83 -10.67
C ARG A 198 -14.96 4.72 -12.16
N SER A 199 -13.69 4.80 -12.55
CA SER A 199 -13.29 4.76 -13.95
C SER A 199 -13.07 3.33 -14.48
N ALA A 200 -12.70 2.38 -13.60
CA ALA A 200 -12.32 1.03 -14.00
C ALA A 200 -13.52 0.09 -14.08
N GLU A 201 -13.44 -0.88 -15.02
CA GLU A 201 -14.43 -1.95 -15.12
C GLU A 201 -14.30 -2.95 -13.97
N ARG A 202 -13.07 -3.32 -13.59
CA ARG A 202 -12.78 -4.19 -12.45
C ARG A 202 -11.89 -3.48 -11.42
N ARG A 203 -12.30 -3.47 -10.18
CA ARG A 203 -11.67 -2.74 -9.06
C ARG A 203 -11.10 -3.73 -8.06
N VAL A 204 -9.77 -3.76 -7.96
CA VAL A 204 -9.01 -4.65 -7.08
C VAL A 204 -8.28 -3.84 -6.03
N VAL A 205 -8.54 -4.10 -4.76
CA VAL A 205 -7.78 -3.51 -3.66
C VAL A 205 -6.80 -4.53 -3.08
N LEU A 206 -5.54 -4.13 -2.96
CA LEU A 206 -4.49 -4.90 -2.30
C LEU A 206 -4.26 -4.33 -0.90
N ALA A 207 -4.58 -5.13 0.12
CA ALA A 207 -4.44 -4.71 1.51
C ALA A 207 -3.89 -5.85 2.36
N ASP A 208 -2.72 -5.66 2.96
CA ASP A 208 -2.23 -6.58 3.97
C ASP A 208 -3.09 -6.49 5.24
N SER A 209 -3.10 -7.56 6.04
CA SER A 209 -3.97 -7.71 7.22
C SER A 209 -3.77 -6.61 8.28
N SER A 210 -2.65 -5.90 8.26
CA SER A 210 -2.43 -4.74 9.16
C SER A 210 -3.37 -3.57 8.89
N LYS A 211 -4.13 -3.58 7.79
CA LYS A 211 -5.10 -2.56 7.42
C LYS A 211 -6.51 -2.86 7.96
N PHE A 212 -6.75 -4.08 8.42
CA PHE A 212 -8.05 -4.49 8.93
C PHE A 212 -8.39 -3.82 10.26
N GLY A 213 -9.61 -3.37 10.40
CA GLY A 213 -10.09 -2.63 11.58
C GLY A 213 -9.47 -1.23 11.74
N VAL A 214 -8.71 -0.77 10.76
CA VAL A 214 -8.12 0.57 10.75
C VAL A 214 -9.01 1.51 9.93
N THR A 215 -9.44 2.62 10.53
CA THR A 215 -10.15 3.70 9.84
C THR A 215 -9.25 4.92 9.74
N ARG A 216 -9.13 5.48 8.54
CA ARG A 216 -8.43 6.74 8.27
C ARG A 216 -9.42 7.86 8.02
N LEU A 217 -8.90 9.08 7.88
CA LEU A 217 -9.71 10.30 7.83
C LEU A 217 -10.80 10.28 6.75
N VAL A 218 -10.50 9.70 5.57
CA VAL A 218 -11.41 9.77 4.41
C VAL A 218 -11.65 8.38 3.83
N THR A 219 -12.92 8.02 3.68
CA THR A 219 -13.34 6.85 2.90
C THR A 219 -13.32 7.19 1.41
N PHE A 220 -12.58 6.43 0.62
CA PHE A 220 -12.49 6.64 -0.82
C PHE A 220 -13.35 5.66 -1.65
N ALA A 221 -13.73 4.53 -1.04
CA ALA A 221 -14.65 3.56 -1.64
C ALA A 221 -15.44 2.85 -0.54
N ALA A 222 -16.75 2.70 -0.72
CA ALA A 222 -17.57 1.78 0.04
C ALA A 222 -17.20 0.33 -0.32
N LEU A 223 -17.52 -0.65 0.54
CA LEU A 223 -17.23 -2.05 0.24
C LEU A 223 -17.81 -2.47 -1.12
N ALA A 224 -19.07 -2.13 -1.39
CA ALA A 224 -19.77 -2.49 -2.64
C ALA A 224 -19.21 -1.81 -3.92
N GLU A 225 -18.29 -0.84 -3.79
CA GLU A 225 -17.62 -0.22 -4.94
C GLU A 225 -16.34 -0.95 -5.36
N VAL A 226 -15.97 -2.05 -4.67
CA VAL A 226 -14.77 -2.86 -4.96
C VAL A 226 -15.18 -4.28 -5.31
N ASP A 227 -14.59 -4.85 -6.37
CA ASP A 227 -14.92 -6.20 -6.81
C ASP A 227 -14.09 -7.26 -6.11
N VAL A 228 -12.82 -6.98 -5.84
CA VAL A 228 -11.87 -7.95 -5.28
C VAL A 228 -11.00 -7.31 -4.20
N LEU A 229 -10.88 -7.97 -3.06
CA LEU A 229 -9.87 -7.71 -2.04
C LEU A 229 -8.80 -8.82 -2.09
N VAL A 230 -7.55 -8.45 -2.36
CA VAL A 230 -6.40 -9.37 -2.22
C VAL A 230 -5.69 -9.08 -0.91
N THR A 231 -5.50 -10.10 -0.08
CA THR A 231 -4.94 -9.96 1.27
C THR A 231 -4.02 -11.13 1.62
N ASP A 232 -3.19 -10.98 2.66
CA ASP A 232 -2.25 -12.01 3.15
C ASP A 232 -2.82 -12.90 4.26
N ALA A 233 -3.98 -12.53 4.81
CA ALA A 233 -4.69 -13.31 5.83
C ALA A 233 -6.21 -13.08 5.73
N PRO A 234 -7.04 -14.04 6.12
CA PRO A 234 -8.50 -13.87 6.12
C PRO A 234 -8.91 -12.74 7.08
N PRO A 235 -9.85 -11.88 6.68
CA PRO A 235 -10.46 -10.89 7.59
C PRO A 235 -11.15 -11.58 8.78
N ALA A 236 -11.30 -10.86 9.90
CA ALA A 236 -12.13 -11.33 11.01
C ALA A 236 -13.56 -11.64 10.53
N PRO A 237 -14.26 -12.58 11.17
CA PRO A 237 -15.56 -13.07 10.70
C PRO A 237 -16.59 -11.95 10.41
N GLU A 238 -16.62 -10.91 11.25
CA GLU A 238 -17.53 -9.77 11.10
C GLU A 238 -17.24 -8.95 9.83
N LEU A 239 -15.97 -8.65 9.59
CA LEU A 239 -15.55 -7.91 8.40
C LEU A 239 -15.70 -8.78 7.14
N HIS A 240 -15.41 -10.09 7.24
CA HIS A 240 -15.60 -11.03 6.13
C HIS A 240 -17.07 -11.12 5.71
N ALA A 241 -17.99 -11.18 6.69
CA ALA A 241 -19.42 -11.19 6.41
C ALA A 241 -19.87 -9.92 5.67
N LEU A 242 -19.39 -8.74 6.08
CA LEU A 242 -19.71 -7.47 5.41
C LEU A 242 -19.16 -7.42 3.98
N LEU A 243 -17.94 -7.94 3.75
CA LEU A 243 -17.36 -8.02 2.41
C LEU A 243 -18.18 -8.93 1.49
N LEU A 244 -18.59 -10.10 1.98
CA LEU A 244 -19.45 -11.03 1.23
C LEU A 244 -20.81 -10.42 0.91
N GLU A 245 -21.46 -9.76 1.89
CA GLU A 245 -22.74 -9.07 1.69
C GLU A 245 -22.63 -7.95 0.66
N ALA A 246 -21.51 -7.25 0.64
CA ALA A 246 -21.19 -6.22 -0.36
C ALA A 246 -20.82 -6.78 -1.74
N GLY A 247 -20.69 -8.10 -1.89
CA GLY A 247 -20.31 -8.76 -3.15
C GLY A 247 -18.81 -8.74 -3.45
N VAL A 248 -17.95 -8.48 -2.47
CA VAL A 248 -16.50 -8.45 -2.63
C VAL A 248 -15.92 -9.86 -2.61
N GLU A 249 -15.23 -10.25 -3.67
CA GLU A 249 -14.42 -11.47 -3.70
C GLU A 249 -13.16 -11.28 -2.82
N VAL A 250 -12.93 -12.18 -1.86
CA VAL A 250 -11.73 -12.12 -0.99
C VAL A 250 -10.74 -13.21 -1.40
N ILE A 251 -9.55 -12.80 -1.84
CA ILE A 251 -8.46 -13.69 -2.24
C ILE A 251 -7.34 -13.59 -1.21
N CYS A 252 -7.06 -14.71 -0.51
CA CYS A 252 -5.92 -14.82 0.39
C CYS A 252 -4.68 -15.35 -0.35
N ALA A 253 -3.54 -14.62 -0.24
CA ALA A 253 -2.28 -14.85 -0.95
C ALA A 253 -1.26 -15.65 -0.12
#